data_5afff1e0d48fbbbe0545f203b1583923
#
_entry.id   5afff1e0d48fbbbe0545f203b1583923
#
_cell.length_a   1.000
_cell.length_b   1.000
_cell.length_c   1.000
_cell.angle_alpha   90.00
_cell.angle_beta   90.00
_cell.angle_gamma   90.00
#
_symmetry.space_group_name_H-M   'P 1'
#
loop_
_entity.id
_entity.type
_entity.pdbx_description
1 polymer ?
#
loop_
_entity_poly.entity_id
_entity_poly.type
_entity_poly.pdbx_seq_one_letter_code
_entity_poly.pdbx_strand_id
1 'polypeptide(L)'
;MLERMDSGELLYLGEKAAWNGPDGNAVYAGKEKQKEIQGNYGLVFQNFNLFHHYNVLKNIIDAPIHVQKRKSEEVIREAYDLLRKMGLEDKAEAYPCQLSGGQCQRVAIARALALNPKILFFDEPTSALDPELTGEVLKVIRSLADLQITMVIVTHEMAFAREDRKSVV
;
A
#
# COMPACT_ATOMS: atom_id res chain seq x y z
N MET A 1 12.64 6.82 3.82
CA MET A 1 13.42 6.19 2.74
C MET A 1 14.44 5.29 3.40
N LEU A 2 14.47 4.03 3.02
CA LEU A 2 15.42 3.05 3.56
C LEU A 2 16.81 3.22 2.92
N GLU A 3 16.84 3.57 1.64
CA GLU A 3 18.05 3.86 0.88
C GLU A 3 18.01 5.25 0.28
N ARG A 4 19.17 5.85 0.10
CA ARG A 4 19.33 7.15 -0.53
C ARG A 4 19.85 6.98 -1.95
N MET A 5 19.37 7.82 -2.86
CA MET A 5 19.94 7.92 -4.20
C MET A 5 21.32 8.57 -4.12
N ASP A 6 22.25 8.11 -4.93
CA ASP A 6 23.56 8.75 -5.08
C ASP A 6 23.43 10.07 -5.87
N SER A 7 22.67 10.03 -6.97
CA SER A 7 22.42 11.17 -7.85
C SER A 7 21.09 11.00 -8.58
N GLY A 8 20.63 12.06 -9.24
CA GLY A 8 19.39 12.05 -10.02
C GLY A 8 18.34 13.02 -9.47
N GLU A 9 17.15 12.93 -10.01
CA GLU A 9 15.99 13.73 -9.62
C GLU A 9 14.81 12.82 -9.34
N LEU A 10 14.15 13.02 -8.21
CA LEU A 10 12.92 12.33 -7.85
C LEU A 10 11.80 13.34 -7.70
N LEU A 11 10.84 13.26 -8.61
CA LEU A 11 9.62 14.06 -8.55
C LEU A 11 8.47 13.18 -8.07
N TYR A 12 7.65 13.71 -7.20
CA TYR A 12 6.47 13.07 -6.69
C TYR A 12 5.26 13.99 -6.85
N LEU A 13 4.33 13.63 -7.72
CA LEU A 13 3.18 14.47 -8.11
C LEU A 13 3.60 15.88 -8.58
N GLY A 14 4.71 15.98 -9.32
CA GLY A 14 5.29 17.24 -9.80
C GLY A 14 6.15 18.00 -8.80
N GLU A 15 6.28 17.50 -7.57
CA GLU A 15 7.09 18.12 -6.53
C GLU A 15 8.42 17.39 -6.34
N LYS A 16 9.50 18.14 -6.20
CA LYS A 16 10.85 17.59 -6.02
C LYS A 16 11.00 17.00 -4.61
N ALA A 17 11.18 15.69 -4.55
CA ALA A 17 11.55 14.97 -3.34
C ALA A 17 13.06 14.86 -3.16
N ALA A 18 13.81 14.76 -4.28
CA ALA A 18 15.26 14.81 -4.31
C ALA A 18 15.75 15.40 -5.65
N TRP A 19 16.96 15.98 -5.67
CA TRP A 19 17.60 16.55 -6.85
C TRP A 19 19.12 16.54 -6.70
N ASN A 20 19.85 16.74 -7.80
CA ASN A 20 21.30 16.87 -7.74
C ASN A 20 21.72 18.21 -7.12
N GLY A 21 22.55 18.15 -6.08
CA GLY A 21 23.22 19.31 -5.51
C GLY A 21 24.38 19.80 -6.41
N PRO A 22 25.03 20.89 -6.00
CA PRO A 22 26.15 21.48 -6.74
C PRO A 22 27.38 20.55 -6.89
N ASP A 23 27.51 19.58 -5.99
CA ASP A 23 28.56 18.56 -5.96
C ASP A 23 28.19 17.29 -6.76
N GLY A 24 27.02 17.29 -7.41
CA GLY A 24 26.50 16.15 -8.17
C GLY A 24 25.83 15.07 -7.32
N ASN A 25 25.87 15.17 -6.00
CA ASN A 25 25.22 14.23 -5.10
C ASN A 25 23.74 14.57 -4.89
N ALA A 26 22.92 13.57 -4.54
CA ALA A 26 21.50 13.80 -4.30
C ALA A 26 21.25 14.59 -3.01
N VAL A 27 20.52 15.68 -3.15
CA VAL A 27 19.98 16.50 -2.05
C VAL A 27 18.50 16.18 -1.90
N TYR A 28 18.05 15.96 -0.68
CA TYR A 28 16.65 15.64 -0.37
C TYR A 28 15.90 16.86 0.16
N ALA A 29 14.62 16.92 -0.16
CA ALA A 29 13.73 17.92 0.41
C ALA A 29 13.72 17.86 1.94
N GLY A 30 13.40 18.98 2.59
CA GLY A 30 13.33 19.08 4.04
C GLY A 30 12.34 18.07 4.67
N LYS A 31 12.52 17.77 5.94
CA LYS A 31 11.75 16.72 6.66
C LYS A 31 10.23 16.91 6.57
N GLU A 32 9.75 18.13 6.63
CA GLU A 32 8.32 18.44 6.52
C GLU A 32 7.77 18.08 5.14
N LYS A 33 8.52 18.45 4.08
CA LYS A 33 8.14 18.10 2.71
C LYS A 33 8.20 16.60 2.45
N GLN A 34 9.23 15.92 2.98
CA GLN A 34 9.28 14.46 2.91
C GLN A 34 8.07 13.80 3.59
N LYS A 35 7.65 14.32 4.75
CA LYS A 35 6.48 13.81 5.48
C LYS A 35 5.18 14.06 4.70
N GLU A 36 5.03 15.20 4.06
CA GLU A 36 3.90 15.50 3.19
C GLU A 36 3.84 14.52 2.01
N ILE A 37 4.98 14.31 1.33
CA ILE A 37 5.10 13.34 0.24
C ILE A 37 4.75 11.94 0.72
N GLN A 38 5.26 11.51 1.88
CA GLN A 38 4.96 10.20 2.48
C GLN A 38 3.47 10.00 2.77
N GLY A 39 2.75 11.05 3.09
CA GLY A 39 1.29 11.01 3.29
C GLY A 39 0.48 10.72 2.03
N ASN A 40 1.09 10.82 0.85
CA ASN A 40 0.41 10.65 -0.44
C ASN A 40 0.53 9.23 -1.01
N TYR A 41 1.35 8.35 -0.44
CA TYR A 41 1.50 6.99 -0.95
C TYR A 41 1.24 5.92 0.11
N GLY A 42 0.71 4.80 -0.34
CA GLY A 42 0.60 3.57 0.43
C GLY A 42 1.62 2.55 -0.06
N LEU A 43 2.08 1.67 0.81
CA LEU A 43 3.00 0.60 0.48
C LEU A 43 2.44 -0.73 0.99
N VAL A 44 2.36 -1.70 0.09
CA VAL A 44 1.98 -3.08 0.38
C VAL A 44 3.23 -3.93 0.21
N PHE A 45 3.69 -4.52 1.31
CA PHE A 45 4.91 -5.32 1.37
C PHE A 45 4.67 -6.78 0.99
N GLN A 46 5.71 -7.45 0.56
CA GLN A 46 5.75 -8.88 0.28
C GLN A 46 5.28 -9.75 1.47
N ASN A 47 5.75 -9.44 2.68
CA ASN A 47 5.49 -10.22 3.90
C ASN A 47 4.30 -9.70 4.72
N PHE A 48 3.33 -9.01 4.10
CA PHE A 48 2.11 -8.43 4.71
C PHE A 48 2.41 -7.38 5.80
N ASN A 49 3.37 -7.61 6.66
CA ASN A 49 3.81 -6.76 7.79
C ASN A 49 2.64 -6.28 8.66
N LEU A 50 1.70 -7.19 8.95
CA LEU A 50 0.60 -6.91 9.88
C LEU A 50 1.11 -6.89 11.33
N PHE A 51 0.51 -6.03 12.14
CA PHE A 51 0.74 -6.03 13.58
C PHE A 51 0.05 -7.25 14.20
N HIS A 52 0.82 -8.25 14.62
CA HIS A 52 0.30 -9.54 15.10
C HIS A 52 -0.54 -9.42 16.37
N HIS A 53 -0.31 -8.39 17.19
CA HIS A 53 -1.03 -8.10 18.42
C HIS A 53 -2.28 -7.23 18.20
N TYR A 54 -2.58 -6.84 16.96
CA TYR A 54 -3.81 -6.16 16.56
C TYR A 54 -4.71 -7.11 15.79
N ASN A 55 -6.04 -6.98 16.01
CA ASN A 55 -7.00 -7.61 15.12
C ASN A 55 -6.99 -6.93 13.74
N VAL A 56 -7.74 -7.49 12.79
CA VAL A 56 -7.83 -6.98 11.41
C VAL A 56 -8.30 -5.53 11.38
N LEU A 57 -9.39 -5.20 12.07
CA LEU A 57 -9.93 -3.85 12.10
C LEU A 57 -8.90 -2.86 12.62
N LYS A 58 -8.24 -3.16 13.74
CA LYS A 58 -7.24 -2.28 14.34
C LYS A 58 -6.00 -2.10 13.45
N ASN A 59 -5.57 -3.14 12.71
CA ASN A 59 -4.52 -3.01 11.71
C ASN A 59 -4.82 -1.96 10.64
N ILE A 60 -6.10 -1.79 10.29
CA ILE A 60 -6.54 -0.85 9.24
C ILE A 60 -6.72 0.57 9.81
N ILE A 61 -7.34 0.71 10.98
CA ILE A 61 -7.78 2.02 11.49
C ILE A 61 -6.71 2.78 12.28
N ASP A 62 -5.67 2.11 12.77
CA ASP A 62 -4.71 2.70 13.72
C ASP A 62 -3.99 3.93 13.13
N ALA A 63 -3.42 3.82 11.94
CA ALA A 63 -2.70 4.92 11.32
C ALA A 63 -3.62 6.08 10.88
N PRO A 64 -4.78 5.88 10.24
CA PRO A 64 -5.72 6.97 9.96
C PRO A 64 -6.13 7.75 11.21
N ILE A 65 -6.40 7.09 12.33
CA ILE A 65 -6.82 7.74 13.57
C ILE A 65 -5.64 8.45 14.24
N HIS A 66 -4.52 7.74 14.45
CA HIS A 66 -3.43 8.25 15.31
C HIS A 66 -2.40 9.10 14.55
N VAL A 67 -2.16 8.83 13.26
CA VAL A 67 -1.20 9.58 12.44
C VAL A 67 -1.89 10.70 11.66
N GLN A 68 -2.99 10.39 10.95
CA GLN A 68 -3.73 11.39 10.17
C GLN A 68 -4.71 12.20 11.01
N LYS A 69 -4.94 11.82 12.28
CA LYS A 69 -5.84 12.52 13.21
C LYS A 69 -7.29 12.60 12.71
N ARG A 70 -7.73 11.60 11.94
CA ARG A 70 -9.10 11.52 11.42
C ARG A 70 -10.06 11.05 12.51
N LYS A 71 -11.35 11.36 12.34
CA LYS A 71 -12.40 10.97 13.29
C LYS A 71 -12.60 9.46 13.29
N SER A 72 -12.58 8.85 14.47
CA SER A 72 -12.67 7.39 14.63
C SER A 72 -13.91 6.79 13.98
N GLU A 73 -15.09 7.42 14.14
CA GLU A 73 -16.35 6.92 13.58
C GLU A 73 -16.35 6.85 12.06
N GLU A 74 -15.75 7.85 11.40
CA GLU A 74 -15.59 7.89 9.95
C GLU A 74 -14.62 6.79 9.47
N VAL A 75 -13.45 6.71 10.11
CA VAL A 75 -12.41 5.73 9.77
C VAL A 75 -12.92 4.30 9.95
N ILE A 76 -13.67 4.01 11.02
CA ILE A 76 -14.24 2.69 11.26
C ILE A 76 -15.23 2.31 10.15
N ARG A 77 -16.11 3.22 9.73
CA ARG A 77 -17.04 2.96 8.63
C ARG A 77 -16.30 2.65 7.34
N GLU A 78 -15.32 3.47 6.97
CA GLU A 78 -14.49 3.23 5.79
C GLU A 78 -13.73 1.90 5.87
N ALA A 79 -13.21 1.54 7.04
CA ALA A 79 -12.53 0.27 7.25
C ALA A 79 -13.45 -0.94 6.99
N TYR A 80 -14.70 -0.89 7.44
CA TYR A 80 -15.69 -1.94 7.13
C TYR A 80 -16.04 -1.98 5.63
N ASP A 81 -16.13 -0.83 4.97
CA ASP A 81 -16.35 -0.78 3.51
C ASP A 81 -15.16 -1.37 2.75
N LEU A 82 -13.93 -1.12 3.20
CA LEU A 82 -12.74 -1.75 2.65
C LEU A 82 -12.73 -3.25 2.90
N LEU A 83 -13.05 -3.69 4.12
CA LEU A 83 -13.13 -5.12 4.45
C LEU A 83 -14.18 -5.85 3.60
N ARG A 84 -15.33 -5.22 3.35
CA ARG A 84 -16.37 -5.77 2.45
C ARG A 84 -15.86 -5.90 1.03
N LYS A 85 -15.15 -4.89 0.50
CA LYS A 85 -14.52 -4.96 -0.83
C LYS A 85 -13.46 -6.07 -0.91
N MET A 86 -12.76 -6.35 0.20
CA MET A 86 -11.78 -7.42 0.30
C MET A 86 -12.38 -8.81 0.56
N GLY A 87 -13.71 -8.90 0.80
CA GLY A 87 -14.38 -10.14 1.19
C GLY A 87 -13.95 -10.64 2.57
N LEU A 88 -13.72 -9.73 3.52
CA LEU A 88 -13.20 -10.00 4.87
C LEU A 88 -14.02 -9.34 5.98
N GLU A 89 -15.29 -8.97 5.71
CA GLU A 89 -16.13 -8.28 6.69
C GLU A 89 -16.34 -9.10 7.97
N ASP A 90 -16.47 -10.43 7.83
CA ASP A 90 -16.61 -11.40 8.92
C ASP A 90 -15.32 -11.62 9.73
N LYS A 91 -14.18 -11.09 9.26
CA LYS A 91 -12.86 -11.23 9.87
C LYS A 91 -12.38 -9.99 10.63
N ALA A 92 -13.22 -8.97 10.80
CA ALA A 92 -12.82 -7.70 11.43
C ALA A 92 -12.15 -7.89 12.81
N GLU A 93 -12.66 -8.82 13.61
CA GLU A 93 -12.13 -9.12 14.96
C GLU A 93 -11.07 -10.23 14.98
N ALA A 94 -10.80 -10.88 13.85
CA ALA A 94 -9.78 -11.93 13.77
C ALA A 94 -8.36 -11.35 13.89
N TYR A 95 -7.43 -12.16 14.38
CA TYR A 95 -6.01 -11.82 14.44
C TYR A 95 -5.26 -12.41 13.24
N PRO A 96 -4.10 -11.84 12.84
CA PRO A 96 -3.33 -12.33 11.70
C PRO A 96 -3.03 -13.83 11.73
N CYS A 97 -2.80 -14.42 12.90
CA CYS A 97 -2.56 -15.85 13.06
C CYS A 97 -3.79 -16.75 12.73
N GLN A 98 -4.96 -16.17 12.59
CA GLN A 98 -6.22 -16.85 12.27
C GLN A 98 -6.58 -16.70 10.78
N LEU A 99 -5.73 -16.07 9.98
CA LEU A 99 -5.95 -15.77 8.58
C LEU A 99 -5.06 -16.60 7.67
N SER A 100 -5.55 -16.92 6.46
CA SER A 100 -4.68 -17.43 5.40
C SER A 100 -3.73 -16.34 4.88
N GLY A 101 -2.66 -16.72 4.18
CA GLY A 101 -1.73 -15.78 3.55
C GLY A 101 -2.44 -14.78 2.63
N GLY A 102 -3.36 -15.27 1.78
CA GLY A 102 -4.15 -14.40 0.90
C GLY A 102 -5.08 -13.46 1.67
N GLN A 103 -5.64 -13.88 2.81
CA GLN A 103 -6.41 -13.01 3.69
C GLN A 103 -5.52 -11.95 4.34
N CYS A 104 -4.34 -12.32 4.84
CA CYS A 104 -3.35 -11.36 5.38
C CYS A 104 -2.96 -10.31 4.35
N GLN A 105 -2.73 -10.70 3.09
CA GLN A 105 -2.39 -9.78 2.01
C GLN A 105 -3.54 -8.82 1.72
N ARG A 106 -4.78 -9.30 1.68
CA ARG A 106 -5.96 -8.44 1.49
C ARG A 106 -6.15 -7.45 2.65
N VAL A 107 -5.84 -7.84 3.88
CA VAL A 107 -5.81 -6.91 5.03
C VAL A 107 -4.70 -5.87 4.86
N ALA A 108 -3.50 -6.25 4.41
CA ALA A 108 -2.41 -5.31 4.15
C ALA A 108 -2.77 -4.29 3.06
N ILE A 109 -3.48 -4.72 2.01
CA ILE A 109 -4.02 -3.83 0.97
C ILE A 109 -5.06 -2.88 1.57
N ALA A 110 -6.04 -3.38 2.34
CA ALA A 110 -7.05 -2.55 2.99
C ALA A 110 -6.42 -1.51 3.92
N ARG A 111 -5.39 -1.89 4.69
CA ARG A 111 -4.63 -0.98 5.55
C ARG A 111 -3.95 0.14 4.76
N ALA A 112 -3.34 -0.18 3.63
CA ALA A 112 -2.70 0.83 2.78
C ALA A 112 -3.73 1.78 2.16
N LEU A 113 -4.89 1.27 1.73
CA LEU A 113 -5.98 2.07 1.16
C LEU A 113 -6.66 2.97 2.19
N ALA A 114 -6.74 2.58 3.46
CA ALA A 114 -7.35 3.37 4.52
C ALA A 114 -6.64 4.72 4.75
N LEU A 115 -5.39 4.85 4.30
CA LEU A 115 -4.64 6.12 4.32
C LEU A 115 -5.04 7.07 3.19
N ASN A 116 -5.95 6.68 2.30
CA ASN A 116 -6.38 7.44 1.12
C ASN A 116 -5.20 7.89 0.24
N PRO A 117 -4.31 6.95 -0.17
CA PRO A 117 -3.13 7.28 -0.93
C PRO A 117 -3.48 7.71 -2.36
N LYS A 118 -2.66 8.61 -2.94
CA LYS A 118 -2.73 8.96 -4.37
C LYS A 118 -1.98 7.94 -5.23
N ILE A 119 -0.94 7.31 -4.67
CA ILE A 119 -0.18 6.24 -5.32
C ILE A 119 -0.07 5.06 -4.36
N LEU A 120 -0.29 3.86 -4.88
CA LEU A 120 -0.16 2.62 -4.12
C LEU A 120 0.96 1.79 -4.73
N PHE A 121 1.99 1.54 -3.93
CA PHE A 121 3.11 0.69 -4.31
C PHE A 121 2.87 -0.73 -3.81
N PHE A 122 3.13 -1.71 -4.68
CA PHE A 122 3.11 -3.12 -4.36
C PHE A 122 4.51 -3.70 -4.57
N ASP A 123 5.08 -4.27 -3.53
CA ASP A 123 6.36 -4.95 -3.56
C ASP A 123 6.11 -6.45 -3.51
N GLU A 124 6.13 -7.10 -4.68
CA GLU A 124 5.89 -8.54 -4.86
C GLU A 124 4.65 -9.07 -4.09
N PRO A 125 3.46 -8.56 -4.32
CA PRO A 125 2.28 -8.78 -3.47
C PRO A 125 1.82 -10.25 -3.40
N THR A 126 2.37 -11.13 -4.22
CA THR A 126 1.96 -12.55 -4.31
C THR A 126 3.07 -13.54 -4.01
N SER A 127 4.33 -13.08 -3.87
CA SER A 127 5.50 -13.97 -3.74
C SER A 127 5.51 -14.82 -2.45
N ALA A 128 4.83 -14.34 -1.39
CA ALA A 128 4.68 -15.07 -0.12
C ALA A 128 3.41 -15.95 -0.07
N LEU A 129 2.74 -16.14 -1.21
CA LEU A 129 1.46 -16.87 -1.30
C LEU A 129 1.61 -18.19 -2.06
N ASP A 130 0.79 -19.15 -1.67
CA ASP A 130 0.59 -20.35 -2.46
C ASP A 130 -0.07 -20.01 -3.81
N PRO A 131 0.22 -20.76 -4.90
CA PRO A 131 -0.31 -20.48 -6.23
C PRO A 131 -1.84 -20.39 -6.30
N GLU A 132 -2.54 -21.16 -5.47
CA GLU A 132 -4.01 -21.15 -5.39
C GLU A 132 -4.55 -19.81 -4.85
N LEU A 133 -3.83 -19.17 -3.90
CA LEU A 133 -4.23 -17.90 -3.29
C LEU A 133 -3.79 -16.68 -4.11
N THR A 134 -2.77 -16.82 -4.95
CA THR A 134 -2.25 -15.78 -5.83
C THR A 134 -3.36 -15.17 -6.70
N GLY A 135 -4.18 -16.04 -7.33
CA GLY A 135 -5.27 -15.59 -8.21
C GLY A 135 -6.32 -14.72 -7.52
N GLU A 136 -6.63 -14.98 -6.24
CA GLU A 136 -7.58 -14.18 -5.48
C GLU A 136 -7.04 -12.77 -5.19
N VAL A 137 -5.76 -12.68 -4.79
CA VAL A 137 -5.12 -11.39 -4.51
C VAL A 137 -4.96 -10.56 -5.77
N LEU A 138 -4.57 -11.17 -6.90
CA LEU A 138 -4.47 -10.47 -8.18
C LEU A 138 -5.82 -9.95 -8.67
N LYS A 139 -6.92 -10.68 -8.46
CA LYS A 139 -8.29 -10.18 -8.75
C LYS A 139 -8.62 -8.95 -7.93
N VAL A 140 -8.26 -8.93 -6.64
CA VAL A 140 -8.44 -7.77 -5.78
C VAL A 140 -7.63 -6.59 -6.31
N ILE A 141 -6.33 -6.77 -6.62
CA ILE A 141 -5.48 -5.70 -7.17
C ILE A 141 -6.08 -5.14 -8.47
N ARG A 142 -6.58 -6.00 -9.38
CA ARG A 142 -7.27 -5.56 -10.60
C ARG A 142 -8.49 -4.70 -10.30
N SER A 143 -9.30 -5.08 -9.33
CA SER A 143 -10.50 -4.30 -8.96
C SER A 143 -10.16 -2.90 -8.42
N LEU A 144 -8.95 -2.69 -7.90
CA LEU A 144 -8.49 -1.37 -7.46
C LEU A 144 -8.25 -0.40 -8.61
N ALA A 145 -8.02 -0.90 -9.84
CA ALA A 145 -7.88 -0.05 -11.03
C ALA A 145 -9.15 0.78 -11.29
N ASP A 146 -10.32 0.28 -10.88
CA ASP A 146 -11.60 0.98 -11.00
C ASP A 146 -11.70 2.19 -10.04
N LEU A 147 -10.87 2.23 -9.00
CA LEU A 147 -10.82 3.33 -8.03
C LEU A 147 -9.99 4.53 -8.51
N GLN A 148 -9.44 4.49 -9.74
CA GLN A 148 -8.60 5.54 -10.33
C GLN A 148 -7.37 5.90 -9.47
N ILE A 149 -6.85 4.95 -8.69
CA ILE A 149 -5.61 5.10 -7.92
C ILE A 149 -4.44 4.71 -8.82
N THR A 150 -3.40 5.53 -8.86
CA THR A 150 -2.15 5.16 -9.53
C THR A 150 -1.49 4.02 -8.76
N MET A 151 -1.20 2.92 -9.45
CA MET A 151 -0.53 1.76 -8.86
C MET A 151 0.82 1.52 -9.51
N VAL A 152 1.83 1.25 -8.70
CA VAL A 152 3.16 0.80 -9.12
C VAL A 152 3.38 -0.59 -8.54
N ILE A 153 3.54 -1.60 -9.40
CA ILE A 153 3.59 -3.00 -8.99
C ILE A 153 4.90 -3.61 -9.44
N VAL A 154 5.70 -4.05 -8.47
CA VAL A 154 6.87 -4.91 -8.69
C VAL A 154 6.37 -6.35 -8.57
N THR A 155 6.53 -7.16 -9.62
CA THR A 155 6.02 -8.53 -9.63
C THR A 155 6.83 -9.45 -10.54
N HIS A 156 6.92 -10.71 -10.16
CA HIS A 156 7.40 -11.80 -11.00
C HIS A 156 6.30 -12.49 -11.81
N GLU A 157 5.02 -12.13 -11.56
CA GLU A 157 3.86 -12.66 -12.28
C GLU A 157 3.76 -12.07 -13.69
N MET A 158 4.49 -12.64 -14.63
CA MET A 158 4.59 -12.13 -16.01
C MET A 158 3.25 -12.11 -16.75
N ALA A 159 2.35 -13.05 -16.45
CA ALA A 159 1.00 -13.08 -17.04
C ALA A 159 0.19 -11.86 -16.60
N PHE A 160 0.18 -11.58 -15.29
CA PHE A 160 -0.47 -10.41 -14.72
C PHE A 160 0.09 -9.10 -15.30
N ALA A 161 1.43 -8.97 -15.36
CA ALA A 161 2.08 -7.79 -15.89
C ALA A 161 1.76 -7.52 -17.37
N ARG A 162 1.45 -8.54 -18.17
CA ARG A 162 1.10 -8.41 -19.60
C ARG A 162 -0.36 -8.05 -19.84
N GLU A 163 -1.28 -8.55 -19.06
CA GLU A 163 -2.72 -8.35 -19.24
C GLU A 163 -3.18 -6.95 -18.81
N ASP A 164 -2.57 -6.38 -17.77
CA ASP A 164 -3.01 -5.11 -17.17
C ASP A 164 -2.18 -3.89 -17.62
N ARG A 165 -1.46 -3.99 -18.73
CA ARG A 165 -0.67 -2.86 -19.27
C ARG A 165 -1.55 -1.68 -19.67
N LYS A 166 -1.72 -0.70 -18.78
CA LYS A 166 -2.11 0.66 -19.19
C LYS A 166 -0.89 1.58 -19.36
N SER A 167 0.24 1.29 -18.73
CA SER A 167 1.57 1.83 -19.04
C SER A 167 2.65 1.04 -18.30
N VAL A 168 3.75 0.71 -18.98
CA VAL A 168 4.97 0.21 -18.34
C VAL A 168 6.03 1.28 -18.53
N VAL A 169 6.61 1.71 -17.43
CA VAL A 169 7.84 2.49 -17.43
C VAL A 169 9.02 1.54 -17.43
#